data_5d8ae91605325774497e8a73dd448c9c
#
_entry.id   5d8ae91605325774497e8a73dd448c9c
#
_cell.length_a   1.000
_cell.length_b   1.000
_cell.length_c   1.000
_cell.angle_alpha   90.00
_cell.angle_beta   90.00
_cell.angle_gamma   90.00
#
_symmetry.space_group_name_H-M   'P 1'
#
loop_
_entity.id
_entity.type
_entity.pdbx_description
1 polymer ?
#
loop_
_entity_poly.entity_id
_entity_poly.type
_entity_poly.pdbx_seq_one_letter_code
_entity_poly.pdbx_strand_id
1 'polypeptide(L)'
;MPSYRSAPYTGGQGIYIHYLSKALVELGHDVHVVSGPPYPRLDDRVKLIKLPSLDLYSVENAFRAFRWRHFLSFANLYEWFAHNTGKFGEPYTFGRRLVKYFRTTRHQYDVVHDNQSLSWGILRLHIIGVPVVATIHHPITKDRDIAFLAAKDTATRFLIGRWYSFLDMQKKVAVRLPALIAVSENTKRDVEQDFGVESHRMAIIHNGVDTQHFRPLPGVKRSQHLIITTASADVPLKGLSYLLQAFRKLAASNPELELLIIGKPHKKQTSELIAQWGLGPRIRFMHNISTDALVQAYAKATMAVCPSLYEGFGFPAAEAMACGVPVVSTTGGALPEVVGDAGLLVPPRDSDALADAIEQLLHNPKLCAELGTRGRNRVISLFSWTSAAKSYVALYRRVIRDAHRTYG
;
A
#
# COMPACT_ATOMS: atom_id res chain seq x y z
N MET A 1 -12.05 -11.23 -7.44
CA MET A 1 -10.78 -10.56 -7.08
C MET A 1 -10.16 -11.26 -5.87
N PRO A 2 -9.18 -12.16 -6.03
CA PRO A 2 -8.43 -12.76 -4.93
C PRO A 2 -7.49 -11.76 -4.24
N SER A 3 -7.44 -11.80 -2.90
CA SER A 3 -6.50 -11.02 -2.09
C SER A 3 -6.12 -11.80 -0.83
N TYR A 4 -4.86 -12.16 -0.69
CA TYR A 4 -4.46 -13.02 0.41
C TYR A 4 -4.56 -12.32 1.79
N ARG A 5 -4.50 -10.97 1.78
CA ARG A 5 -4.54 -10.14 2.99
C ARG A 5 -5.03 -8.74 2.63
N SER A 6 -6.07 -8.24 3.31
CA SER A 6 -6.70 -6.97 2.96
C SER A 6 -7.18 -6.23 4.19
N ALA A 7 -6.24 -5.81 5.04
CA ALA A 7 -6.59 -5.04 6.24
C ALA A 7 -7.40 -3.79 5.88
N PRO A 8 -8.56 -3.56 6.53
CA PRO A 8 -9.50 -2.52 6.12
C PRO A 8 -9.01 -1.09 6.36
N TYR A 9 -8.10 -0.90 7.30
CA TYR A 9 -7.65 0.44 7.74
C TYR A 9 -6.14 0.64 7.62
N THR A 10 -5.39 -0.38 7.25
CA THR A 10 -3.93 -0.32 7.18
C THR A 10 -3.42 -1.01 5.93
N GLY A 11 -2.52 -0.35 5.22
CA GLY A 11 -1.90 -0.87 4.01
C GLY A 11 -2.71 -0.60 2.73
N GLY A 12 -2.00 -0.34 1.65
CA GLY A 12 -2.58 0.05 0.37
C GLY A 12 -3.44 -1.03 -0.30
N GLN A 13 -3.19 -2.32 -0.04
CA GLN A 13 -3.93 -3.43 -0.66
C GLN A 13 -5.41 -3.50 -0.23
N GLY A 14 -5.71 -3.21 1.04
CA GLY A 14 -7.08 -3.17 1.53
C GLY A 14 -7.86 -1.98 0.97
N ILE A 15 -7.22 -0.80 0.91
CA ILE A 15 -7.76 0.42 0.29
C ILE A 15 -8.05 0.17 -1.19
N TYR A 16 -7.08 -0.38 -1.91
CA TYR A 16 -7.21 -0.71 -3.32
C TYR A 16 -8.39 -1.65 -3.61
N ILE A 17 -8.50 -2.76 -2.87
CA ILE A 17 -9.58 -3.74 -3.11
C ILE A 17 -10.95 -3.14 -2.81
N HIS A 18 -11.07 -2.31 -1.78
CA HIS A 18 -12.29 -1.61 -1.43
C HIS A 18 -12.78 -0.71 -2.57
N TYR A 19 -11.94 0.22 -3.01
CA TYR A 19 -12.34 1.22 -3.98
C TYR A 19 -12.45 0.68 -5.41
N LEU A 20 -11.55 -0.21 -5.82
CA LEU A 20 -11.64 -0.78 -7.16
C LEU A 20 -12.87 -1.68 -7.29
N SER A 21 -13.15 -2.54 -6.30
CA SER A 21 -14.34 -3.39 -6.35
C SER A 21 -15.63 -2.56 -6.38
N LYS A 22 -15.70 -1.48 -5.59
CA LYS A 22 -16.81 -0.53 -5.62
C LYS A 22 -16.97 0.11 -7.01
N ALA A 23 -15.89 0.63 -7.58
CA ALA A 23 -15.93 1.29 -8.90
C ALA A 23 -16.32 0.32 -10.03
N LEU A 24 -15.92 -0.95 -9.94
CA LEU A 24 -16.35 -1.98 -10.91
C LEU A 24 -17.84 -2.29 -10.79
N VAL A 25 -18.39 -2.38 -9.57
CA VAL A 25 -19.85 -2.55 -9.37
C VAL A 25 -20.62 -1.34 -9.87
N GLU A 26 -20.10 -0.12 -9.68
CA GLU A 26 -20.70 1.12 -10.23
C GLU A 26 -20.72 1.13 -11.77
N LEU A 27 -19.81 0.40 -12.42
CA LEU A 27 -19.80 0.17 -13.87
C LEU A 27 -20.73 -0.99 -14.31
N GLY A 28 -21.47 -1.61 -13.40
CA GLY A 28 -22.44 -2.69 -13.68
C GLY A 28 -21.86 -4.10 -13.70
N HIS A 29 -20.66 -4.31 -13.13
CA HIS A 29 -20.04 -5.65 -13.04
C HIS A 29 -20.43 -6.34 -11.73
N ASP A 30 -20.62 -7.68 -11.78
CA ASP A 30 -20.73 -8.50 -10.58
C ASP A 30 -19.34 -8.82 -10.04
N VAL A 31 -19.05 -8.36 -8.82
CA VAL A 31 -17.71 -8.42 -8.24
C VAL A 31 -17.70 -9.25 -6.97
N HIS A 32 -16.93 -10.34 -7.00
CA HIS A 32 -16.66 -11.17 -5.83
C HIS A 32 -15.22 -10.94 -5.35
N VAL A 33 -15.04 -10.61 -4.08
CA VAL A 33 -13.73 -10.55 -3.44
C VAL A 33 -13.49 -11.82 -2.64
N VAL A 34 -12.46 -12.59 -3.00
CA VAL A 34 -12.06 -13.82 -2.30
C VAL A 34 -10.86 -13.51 -1.43
N SER A 35 -11.05 -13.41 -0.11
CA SER A 35 -10.00 -12.90 0.78
C SER A 35 -9.62 -13.87 1.90
N GLY A 36 -8.31 -13.90 2.22
CA GLY A 36 -7.80 -14.36 3.51
C GLY A 36 -7.92 -13.25 4.58
N PRO A 37 -7.76 -13.59 5.88
CA PRO A 37 -7.75 -12.60 6.96
C PRO A 37 -6.43 -11.78 6.95
N PRO A 38 -6.46 -10.52 7.46
CA PRO A 38 -7.64 -9.78 7.85
C PRO A 38 -8.50 -9.43 6.65
N TYR A 39 -9.82 -9.53 6.83
CA TYR A 39 -10.77 -9.34 5.73
C TYR A 39 -10.99 -7.86 5.42
N PRO A 40 -11.21 -7.49 4.13
CA PRO A 40 -11.49 -6.11 3.75
C PRO A 40 -12.88 -5.67 4.20
N ARG A 41 -13.05 -4.37 4.37
CA ARG A 41 -14.36 -3.73 4.37
C ARG A 41 -14.72 -3.39 2.92
N LEU A 42 -15.87 -3.82 2.44
CA LEU A 42 -16.30 -3.66 1.05
C LEU A 42 -17.62 -2.88 0.97
N ASP A 43 -17.95 -2.41 -0.23
CA ASP A 43 -19.29 -1.93 -0.55
C ASP A 43 -20.29 -3.11 -0.44
N ASP A 44 -21.53 -2.85 0.02
CA ASP A 44 -22.54 -3.89 0.30
C ASP A 44 -22.95 -4.68 -0.96
N ARG A 45 -22.72 -4.11 -2.14
CA ARG A 45 -22.97 -4.76 -3.44
C ARG A 45 -21.87 -5.74 -3.84
N VAL A 46 -20.72 -5.72 -3.17
CA VAL A 46 -19.58 -6.60 -3.45
C VAL A 46 -19.64 -7.82 -2.56
N LYS A 47 -19.67 -9.01 -3.15
CA LYS A 47 -19.72 -10.26 -2.41
C LYS A 47 -18.36 -10.64 -1.83
N LEU A 48 -18.27 -10.73 -0.51
CA LEU A 48 -17.07 -11.21 0.19
C LEU A 48 -17.13 -12.74 0.39
N ILE A 49 -16.11 -13.42 -0.14
CA ILE A 49 -15.89 -14.86 0.05
C ILE A 49 -14.66 -15.03 0.93
N LYS A 50 -14.87 -15.52 2.14
CA LYS A 50 -13.83 -15.70 3.14
C LYS A 50 -13.11 -17.04 2.95
N LEU A 51 -11.79 -17.01 2.76
CA LEU A 51 -10.93 -18.19 2.80
C LEU A 51 -10.15 -18.17 4.13
N PRO A 52 -10.63 -18.86 5.16
CA PRO A 52 -10.03 -18.79 6.48
C PRO A 52 -8.60 -19.37 6.47
N SER A 53 -7.71 -18.72 7.21
CA SER A 53 -6.35 -19.17 7.53
C SER A 53 -6.14 -19.17 9.05
N LEU A 54 -4.94 -19.51 9.50
CA LEU A 54 -4.61 -19.45 10.94
C LEU A 54 -4.45 -18.02 11.45
N ASP A 55 -4.21 -17.06 10.54
CA ASP A 55 -3.97 -15.63 10.85
C ASP A 55 -2.97 -15.41 11.98
N LEU A 56 -1.83 -16.10 11.91
CA LEU A 56 -0.84 -16.20 13.00
C LEU A 56 -0.19 -14.85 13.36
N TYR A 57 -0.32 -13.85 12.48
CA TYR A 57 0.20 -12.49 12.71
C TYR A 57 -0.74 -11.60 13.51
N SER A 58 -1.98 -12.04 13.73
CA SER A 58 -2.99 -11.33 14.55
C SER A 58 -3.08 -11.86 15.98
N VAL A 59 -2.46 -13.01 16.27
CA VAL A 59 -2.54 -13.67 17.58
C VAL A 59 -1.28 -13.44 18.38
N GLU A 60 -1.42 -13.25 19.70
CA GLU A 60 -0.28 -13.03 20.59
C GLU A 60 0.64 -14.26 20.73
N ASN A 61 0.08 -15.47 20.60
CA ASN A 61 0.83 -16.71 20.74
C ASN A 61 0.45 -17.70 19.61
N ALA A 62 1.30 -17.75 18.59
CA ALA A 62 1.11 -18.62 17.43
C ALA A 62 1.13 -20.13 17.76
N PHE A 63 1.85 -20.57 18.81
CA PHE A 63 1.84 -21.98 19.24
C PHE A 63 0.48 -22.40 19.77
N ARG A 64 -0.19 -21.53 20.55
CA ARG A 64 -1.52 -21.79 21.12
C ARG A 64 -2.66 -21.68 20.10
N ALA A 65 -2.43 -20.96 18.99
CA ALA A 65 -3.40 -20.87 17.90
C ALA A 65 -3.58 -22.21 17.15
N PHE A 66 -2.57 -23.10 17.20
CA PHE A 66 -2.61 -24.37 16.50
C PHE A 66 -3.35 -25.42 17.32
N ARG A 67 -4.43 -25.97 16.72
CA ARG A 67 -5.28 -27.02 17.33
C ARG A 67 -5.14 -28.34 16.57
N TRP A 68 -5.45 -29.47 17.20
CA TRP A 68 -5.35 -30.80 16.58
C TRP A 68 -6.05 -30.93 15.21
N ARG A 69 -7.23 -30.28 15.03
CA ARG A 69 -7.97 -30.23 13.75
C ARG A 69 -7.18 -29.59 12.60
N HIS A 70 -6.19 -28.79 12.89
CA HIS A 70 -5.38 -28.13 11.88
C HIS A 70 -4.38 -29.05 11.21
N PHE A 71 -4.03 -30.19 11.83
CA PHE A 71 -3.22 -31.26 11.22
C PHE A 71 -3.90 -31.85 9.96
N LEU A 72 -5.22 -31.80 9.86
CA LEU A 72 -5.98 -32.32 8.72
C LEU A 72 -5.83 -31.42 7.47
N SER A 73 -5.18 -30.27 7.59
CA SER A 73 -4.99 -29.33 6.47
C SER A 73 -3.51 -29.04 6.26
N PHE A 74 -2.97 -29.51 5.15
CA PHE A 74 -1.58 -29.18 4.76
C PHE A 74 -1.32 -27.65 4.76
N ALA A 75 -2.29 -26.83 4.30
CA ALA A 75 -2.14 -25.38 4.27
C ALA A 75 -1.96 -24.81 5.71
N ASN A 76 -2.74 -25.29 6.68
CA ASN A 76 -2.62 -24.84 8.07
C ASN A 76 -1.31 -25.33 8.70
N LEU A 77 -0.93 -26.58 8.46
CA LEU A 77 0.33 -27.11 8.96
C LEU A 77 1.53 -26.34 8.40
N TYR A 78 1.51 -26.07 7.10
CA TYR A 78 2.56 -25.28 6.46
C TYR A 78 2.60 -23.83 6.98
N GLU A 79 1.46 -23.15 7.19
CA GLU A 79 1.41 -21.81 7.77
C GLU A 79 2.06 -21.77 9.15
N TRP A 80 1.65 -22.72 10.00
CA TRP A 80 2.20 -22.81 11.34
C TRP A 80 3.71 -23.05 11.34
N PHE A 81 4.18 -24.00 10.55
CA PHE A 81 5.61 -24.30 10.40
C PHE A 81 6.38 -23.11 9.82
N ALA A 82 5.87 -22.52 8.75
CA ALA A 82 6.49 -21.38 8.11
C ALA A 82 6.64 -20.20 9.09
N HIS A 83 5.57 -19.85 9.81
CA HIS A 83 5.59 -18.79 10.81
C HIS A 83 6.63 -19.03 11.91
N ASN A 84 6.63 -20.22 12.51
CA ASN A 84 7.54 -20.57 13.60
C ASN A 84 9.00 -20.73 13.15
N THR A 85 9.26 -20.86 11.87
CA THR A 85 10.62 -20.90 11.28
C THR A 85 11.02 -19.59 10.59
N GLY A 86 10.28 -18.50 10.79
CA GLY A 86 10.59 -17.17 10.24
C GLY A 86 10.31 -17.02 8.74
N LYS A 87 9.43 -17.83 8.15
CA LYS A 87 8.97 -17.67 6.76
C LYS A 87 7.58 -17.04 6.69
N PHE A 88 7.37 -16.19 5.68
CA PHE A 88 6.04 -15.69 5.36
C PHE A 88 5.35 -16.63 4.36
N GLY A 89 4.48 -17.51 4.88
CA GLY A 89 3.85 -18.58 4.10
C GLY A 89 2.47 -18.27 3.54
N GLU A 90 1.84 -17.15 3.93
CA GLU A 90 0.45 -16.83 3.59
C GLU A 90 0.17 -16.78 2.07
N PRO A 91 0.98 -16.13 1.20
CA PRO A 91 0.68 -16.09 -0.23
C PRO A 91 0.63 -17.49 -0.86
N TYR A 92 1.50 -18.41 -0.41
CA TYR A 92 1.54 -19.78 -0.88
C TYR A 92 0.29 -20.57 -0.48
N THR A 93 -0.07 -20.53 0.80
CA THR A 93 -1.22 -21.29 1.32
C THR A 93 -2.55 -20.72 0.87
N PHE A 94 -2.64 -19.40 0.72
CA PHE A 94 -3.79 -18.75 0.09
C PHE A 94 -4.01 -19.29 -1.32
N GLY A 95 -2.97 -19.37 -2.14
CA GLY A 95 -3.06 -19.93 -3.48
C GLY A 95 -3.60 -21.37 -3.51
N ARG A 96 -3.20 -22.21 -2.55
CA ARG A 96 -3.74 -23.58 -2.41
C ARG A 96 -5.23 -23.60 -2.05
N ARG A 97 -5.67 -22.74 -1.12
CA ARG A 97 -7.08 -22.58 -0.75
C ARG A 97 -7.91 -22.05 -1.93
N LEU A 98 -7.34 -21.10 -2.65
CA LEU A 98 -7.95 -20.51 -3.84
C LEU A 98 -8.21 -21.58 -4.92
N VAL A 99 -7.23 -22.41 -5.25
CA VAL A 99 -7.41 -23.51 -6.22
C VAL A 99 -8.52 -24.47 -5.76
N LYS A 100 -8.60 -24.79 -4.46
CA LYS A 100 -9.68 -25.64 -3.93
C LYS A 100 -11.04 -24.99 -4.14
N TYR A 101 -11.19 -23.70 -3.89
CA TYR A 101 -12.41 -22.93 -4.11
C TYR A 101 -12.81 -22.95 -5.60
N PHE A 102 -11.86 -22.66 -6.49
CA PHE A 102 -12.12 -22.57 -7.93
C PHE A 102 -12.39 -23.92 -8.62
N ARG A 103 -12.11 -25.06 -7.99
CA ARG A 103 -12.45 -26.38 -8.56
C ARG A 103 -13.94 -26.52 -8.86
N THR A 104 -14.78 -25.91 -8.04
CA THR A 104 -16.26 -25.99 -8.15
C THR A 104 -16.90 -24.71 -8.67
N THR A 105 -16.17 -23.57 -8.65
CA THR A 105 -16.77 -22.25 -8.92
C THR A 105 -16.18 -21.54 -10.14
N ARG A 106 -15.17 -22.12 -10.83
CA ARG A 106 -14.47 -21.46 -11.94
C ARG A 106 -15.38 -20.97 -13.06
N HIS A 107 -16.47 -21.70 -13.36
CA HIS A 107 -17.41 -21.37 -14.41
C HIS A 107 -18.32 -20.17 -14.09
N GLN A 108 -18.25 -19.65 -12.88
CA GLN A 108 -19.03 -18.50 -12.44
C GLN A 108 -18.32 -17.16 -12.72
N TYR A 109 -17.08 -17.20 -13.24
CA TYR A 109 -16.25 -16.01 -13.38
C TYR A 109 -15.66 -15.90 -14.78
N ASP A 110 -15.84 -14.72 -15.39
CA ASP A 110 -15.25 -14.39 -16.69
C ASP A 110 -13.75 -14.11 -16.58
N VAL A 111 -13.30 -13.52 -15.45
CA VAL A 111 -11.91 -13.15 -15.22
C VAL A 111 -11.56 -13.23 -13.73
N VAL A 112 -10.33 -13.60 -13.44
CA VAL A 112 -9.75 -13.56 -12.10
C VAL A 112 -8.68 -12.47 -12.04
N HIS A 113 -8.87 -11.49 -11.15
CA HIS A 113 -7.93 -10.40 -10.94
C HIS A 113 -7.22 -10.54 -9.58
N ASP A 114 -5.98 -11.00 -9.60
CA ASP A 114 -5.15 -11.20 -8.41
C ASP A 114 -4.61 -9.89 -7.84
N ASN A 115 -4.84 -9.66 -6.55
CA ASN A 115 -4.30 -8.52 -5.81
C ASN A 115 -2.94 -8.89 -5.21
N GLN A 116 -1.93 -8.95 -6.06
CA GLN A 116 -0.51 -9.21 -5.72
C GLN A 116 -0.24 -10.45 -4.86
N SER A 117 -1.06 -11.51 -4.90
CA SER A 117 -0.64 -12.75 -4.26
C SER A 117 0.47 -13.42 -5.05
N LEU A 118 0.39 -13.36 -6.39
CA LEU A 118 1.32 -13.97 -7.35
C LEU A 118 1.69 -15.39 -6.92
N SER A 119 0.67 -16.14 -6.48
CA SER A 119 0.83 -17.48 -5.92
C SER A 119 0.81 -18.54 -7.03
N TRP A 120 1.39 -19.72 -6.74
CA TRP A 120 1.24 -20.88 -7.63
C TRP A 120 -0.23 -21.22 -7.93
N GLY A 121 -1.14 -20.87 -7.01
CA GLY A 121 -2.58 -21.06 -7.23
C GLY A 121 -3.10 -20.21 -8.38
N ILE A 122 -2.70 -18.96 -8.46
CA ILE A 122 -3.05 -18.03 -9.56
C ILE A 122 -2.52 -18.55 -10.90
N LEU A 123 -1.25 -18.97 -10.93
CA LEU A 123 -0.68 -19.55 -12.15
C LEU A 123 -1.42 -20.83 -12.58
N ARG A 124 -1.83 -21.67 -11.62
CA ARG A 124 -2.60 -22.88 -11.93
C ARG A 124 -3.97 -22.56 -12.53
N LEU A 125 -4.65 -21.52 -12.05
CA LEU A 125 -5.92 -21.06 -12.65
C LEU A 125 -5.69 -20.64 -14.11
N HIS A 126 -4.63 -19.90 -14.40
CA HIS A 126 -4.28 -19.54 -15.77
C HIS A 126 -4.03 -20.78 -16.65
N ILE A 127 -3.23 -21.75 -16.18
CA ILE A 127 -2.89 -22.96 -16.94
C ILE A 127 -4.15 -23.81 -17.27
N ILE A 128 -5.18 -23.80 -16.44
CA ILE A 128 -6.43 -24.51 -16.71
C ILE A 128 -7.47 -23.68 -17.48
N GLY A 129 -7.03 -22.59 -18.13
CA GLY A 129 -7.85 -21.79 -19.04
C GLY A 129 -8.68 -20.67 -18.41
N VAL A 130 -8.52 -20.38 -17.11
CA VAL A 130 -9.18 -19.22 -16.49
C VAL A 130 -8.47 -17.94 -16.93
N PRO A 131 -9.17 -16.92 -17.49
CA PRO A 131 -8.59 -15.63 -17.77
C PRO A 131 -8.07 -14.97 -16.47
N VAL A 132 -6.78 -14.66 -16.41
CA VAL A 132 -6.13 -14.11 -15.20
C VAL A 132 -5.38 -12.84 -15.52
N VAL A 133 -5.54 -11.84 -14.66
CA VAL A 133 -4.69 -10.65 -14.56
C VAL A 133 -4.18 -10.51 -13.13
N ALA A 134 -3.06 -9.84 -12.92
CA ALA A 134 -2.55 -9.55 -11.59
C ALA A 134 -2.05 -8.11 -11.48
N THR A 135 -2.45 -7.41 -10.41
CA THR A 135 -1.91 -6.09 -10.07
C THR A 135 -0.73 -6.25 -9.13
N ILE A 136 0.34 -5.52 -9.42
CA ILE A 136 1.53 -5.39 -8.59
C ILE A 136 1.60 -3.96 -8.07
N HIS A 137 1.46 -3.80 -6.75
CA HIS A 137 1.49 -2.49 -6.09
C HIS A 137 2.91 -1.95 -5.95
N HIS A 138 3.85 -2.82 -5.65
CA HIS A 138 5.29 -2.60 -5.70
C HIS A 138 6.01 -3.94 -5.59
N PRO A 139 7.20 -4.08 -6.14
CA PRO A 139 8.00 -5.28 -5.92
C PRO A 139 8.51 -5.29 -4.48
N ILE A 140 8.08 -6.29 -3.71
CA ILE A 140 8.46 -6.43 -2.28
C ILE A 140 9.98 -6.68 -2.11
N THR A 141 10.71 -6.85 -3.20
CA THR A 141 12.19 -6.84 -3.23
C THR A 141 12.76 -5.56 -2.64
N LYS A 142 12.11 -4.41 -2.87
CA LYS A 142 12.56 -3.12 -2.29
C LYS A 142 12.47 -3.12 -0.77
N ASP A 143 11.39 -3.69 -0.21
CA ASP A 143 11.24 -3.86 1.26
C ASP A 143 12.33 -4.76 1.82
N ARG A 144 12.61 -5.88 1.14
CA ARG A 144 13.68 -6.81 1.51
C ARG A 144 15.04 -6.13 1.51
N ASP A 145 15.35 -5.39 0.47
CA ASP A 145 16.67 -4.76 0.30
C ASP A 145 16.88 -3.65 1.35
N ILE A 146 15.84 -2.87 1.66
CA ILE A 146 15.88 -1.91 2.77
C ILE A 146 16.04 -2.61 4.12
N ALA A 147 15.36 -3.76 4.34
CA ALA A 147 15.52 -4.54 5.55
C ALA A 147 16.93 -5.12 5.68
N PHE A 148 17.54 -5.58 4.58
CA PHE A 148 18.94 -6.04 4.57
C PHE A 148 19.93 -4.93 4.89
N LEU A 149 19.72 -3.71 4.39
CA LEU A 149 20.56 -2.56 4.69
C LEU A 149 20.47 -2.13 6.17
N ALA A 150 19.30 -2.31 6.78
CA ALA A 150 19.08 -2.00 8.20
C ALA A 150 19.57 -3.10 9.16
N ALA A 151 19.89 -4.30 8.66
CA ALA A 151 20.29 -5.45 9.46
C ALA A 151 21.72 -5.28 10.01
N LYS A 152 21.87 -5.40 11.33
CA LYS A 152 23.13 -5.19 12.06
C LYS A 152 24.02 -6.44 12.13
N ASP A 153 23.45 -7.62 11.94
CA ASP A 153 24.15 -8.90 12.12
C ASP A 153 23.69 -9.97 11.10
N THR A 154 24.47 -11.04 10.99
CA THR A 154 24.24 -12.13 10.04
C THR A 154 23.00 -12.97 10.36
N ALA A 155 22.65 -13.14 11.64
CA ALA A 155 21.45 -13.88 12.05
C ALA A 155 20.19 -13.13 11.64
N THR A 156 20.15 -11.82 11.86
CA THR A 156 19.07 -10.95 11.36
C THR A 156 18.97 -11.00 9.83
N ARG A 157 20.08 -10.95 9.10
CA ARG A 157 20.08 -11.09 7.62
C ARG A 157 19.53 -12.44 7.18
N PHE A 158 19.90 -13.52 7.85
CA PHE A 158 19.36 -14.86 7.55
C PHE A 158 17.85 -14.92 7.75
N LEU A 159 17.33 -14.37 8.85
CA LEU A 159 15.88 -14.30 9.11
C LEU A 159 15.13 -13.46 8.06
N ILE A 160 15.70 -12.32 7.65
CA ILE A 160 15.16 -11.49 6.56
C ILE A 160 15.08 -12.31 5.27
N GLY A 161 16.15 -13.02 4.90
CA GLY A 161 16.17 -13.88 3.71
C GLY A 161 15.09 -14.97 3.77
N ARG A 162 14.90 -15.59 4.93
CA ARG A 162 13.82 -16.57 5.14
C ARG A 162 12.43 -15.97 5.03
N TRP A 163 12.21 -14.81 5.66
CA TRP A 163 10.93 -14.10 5.59
C TRP A 163 10.53 -13.80 4.15
N TYR A 164 11.44 -13.23 3.37
CA TYR A 164 11.19 -12.84 2.00
C TYR A 164 11.34 -13.97 0.97
N SER A 165 11.51 -15.24 1.39
CA SER A 165 11.67 -16.38 0.47
C SER A 165 10.46 -16.63 -0.45
N PHE A 166 9.27 -16.10 -0.14
CA PHE A 166 8.09 -16.16 -1.01
C PHE A 166 8.26 -15.34 -2.31
N LEU A 167 9.19 -14.39 -2.36
CA LEU A 167 9.49 -13.60 -3.55
C LEU A 167 9.95 -14.46 -4.73
N ASP A 168 10.64 -15.57 -4.49
CA ASP A 168 11.03 -16.51 -5.55
C ASP A 168 9.80 -17.10 -6.25
N MET A 169 8.74 -17.38 -5.50
CA MET A 169 7.45 -17.79 -6.07
C MET A 169 6.82 -16.66 -6.87
N GLN A 170 6.75 -15.46 -6.30
CA GLN A 170 6.13 -14.30 -6.97
C GLN A 170 6.82 -13.97 -8.30
N LYS A 171 8.16 -13.96 -8.34
CA LYS A 171 8.95 -13.78 -9.58
C LYS A 171 8.60 -14.83 -10.63
N LYS A 172 8.66 -16.12 -10.25
CA LYS A 172 8.39 -17.24 -11.15
C LYS A 172 6.95 -17.25 -11.68
N VAL A 173 6.00 -16.76 -10.90
CA VAL A 173 4.60 -16.64 -11.32
C VAL A 173 4.42 -15.43 -12.22
N ALA A 174 4.94 -14.26 -11.84
CA ALA A 174 4.77 -13.02 -12.61
C ALA A 174 5.23 -13.16 -14.06
N VAL A 175 6.42 -13.75 -14.30
CA VAL A 175 6.95 -13.95 -15.67
C VAL A 175 6.11 -14.92 -16.51
N ARG A 176 5.17 -15.66 -15.94
CA ARG A 176 4.33 -16.64 -16.65
C ARG A 176 2.88 -16.18 -16.83
N LEU A 177 2.43 -15.15 -16.11
CA LEU A 177 1.09 -14.62 -16.28
C LEU A 177 0.95 -13.83 -17.58
N PRO A 178 -0.22 -13.90 -18.26
CA PRO A 178 -0.40 -13.28 -19.58
C PRO A 178 -0.48 -11.75 -19.52
N ALA A 179 -0.99 -11.20 -18.41
CA ALA A 179 -1.18 -9.77 -18.25
C ALA A 179 -0.97 -9.35 -16.79
N LEU A 180 -0.13 -8.35 -16.61
CA LEU A 180 0.15 -7.72 -15.33
C LEU A 180 -0.23 -6.24 -15.37
N ILE A 181 -0.50 -5.70 -14.22
CA ILE A 181 -0.78 -4.27 -14.03
C ILE A 181 0.20 -3.73 -13.00
N ALA A 182 0.92 -2.68 -13.35
CA ALA A 182 1.67 -1.85 -12.43
C ALA A 182 0.86 -0.60 -12.07
N VAL A 183 0.91 -0.17 -10.84
CA VAL A 183 0.16 1.01 -10.37
C VAL A 183 0.88 2.33 -10.64
N SER A 184 2.10 2.28 -11.19
CA SER A 184 2.94 3.43 -11.56
C SER A 184 4.00 3.02 -12.58
N GLU A 185 4.56 3.99 -13.30
CA GLU A 185 5.73 3.78 -14.18
C GLU A 185 6.92 3.26 -13.39
N ASN A 186 7.12 3.80 -12.17
CA ASN A 186 8.21 3.34 -11.31
C ASN A 186 8.03 1.87 -10.93
N THR A 187 6.82 1.47 -10.51
CA THR A 187 6.53 0.06 -10.19
C THR A 187 6.78 -0.83 -11.40
N LYS A 188 6.38 -0.40 -12.61
CA LYS A 188 6.64 -1.15 -13.84
C LYS A 188 8.13 -1.38 -14.05
N ARG A 189 8.95 -0.32 -14.01
CA ARG A 189 10.42 -0.42 -14.15
C ARG A 189 11.06 -1.34 -13.12
N ASP A 190 10.63 -1.22 -11.87
CA ASP A 190 11.15 -2.06 -10.79
C ASP A 190 10.78 -3.54 -10.97
N VAL A 191 9.56 -3.84 -11.44
CA VAL A 191 9.13 -5.20 -11.75
C VAL A 191 9.89 -5.78 -12.94
N GLU A 192 10.17 -4.98 -13.98
CA GLU A 192 11.03 -5.36 -15.09
C GLU A 192 12.43 -5.77 -14.59
N GLN A 193 13.03 -4.93 -13.76
CA GLN A 193 14.38 -5.16 -13.23
C GLN A 193 14.45 -6.32 -12.25
N ASP A 194 13.54 -6.36 -11.28
CA ASP A 194 13.63 -7.26 -10.14
C ASP A 194 13.01 -8.63 -10.42
N PHE A 195 11.98 -8.69 -11.28
CA PHE A 195 11.26 -9.92 -11.59
C PHE A 195 11.59 -10.48 -12.97
N GLY A 196 12.15 -9.66 -13.87
CA GLY A 196 12.44 -10.06 -15.24
C GLY A 196 11.19 -10.17 -16.12
N VAL A 197 10.14 -9.42 -15.79
CA VAL A 197 8.92 -9.37 -16.58
C VAL A 197 9.12 -8.44 -17.78
N GLU A 198 8.75 -8.88 -18.98
CA GLU A 198 8.84 -8.07 -20.18
C GLU A 198 7.86 -6.89 -20.16
N SER A 199 8.34 -5.70 -20.54
CA SER A 199 7.59 -4.44 -20.47
C SER A 199 6.22 -4.48 -21.16
N HIS A 200 6.13 -5.13 -22.32
CA HIS A 200 4.89 -5.21 -23.11
C HIS A 200 3.77 -6.02 -22.43
N ARG A 201 4.10 -6.85 -21.44
CA ARG A 201 3.14 -7.65 -20.66
C ARG A 201 2.54 -6.88 -19.48
N MET A 202 3.04 -5.67 -19.19
CA MET A 202 2.56 -4.85 -18.11
C MET A 202 1.85 -3.59 -18.63
N ALA A 203 0.58 -3.45 -18.26
CA ALA A 203 -0.15 -2.20 -18.38
C ALA A 203 0.08 -1.33 -17.14
N ILE A 204 0.03 -0.01 -17.31
CA ILE A 204 0.03 0.91 -16.18
C ILE A 204 -1.39 1.39 -15.97
N ILE A 205 -1.91 1.20 -14.76
CA ILE A 205 -3.19 1.71 -14.34
C ILE A 205 -2.99 2.30 -12.93
N HIS A 206 -2.95 3.61 -12.85
CA HIS A 206 -2.79 4.32 -11.59
C HIS A 206 -3.97 4.03 -10.65
N ASN A 207 -3.69 4.00 -9.36
CA ASN A 207 -4.73 3.95 -8.34
C ASN A 207 -5.54 5.26 -8.36
N GLY A 208 -6.79 5.19 -7.93
CA GLY A 208 -7.62 6.34 -7.69
C GLY A 208 -7.52 6.86 -6.25
N VAL A 209 -8.07 8.04 -6.05
CA VAL A 209 -8.37 8.62 -4.72
C VAL A 209 -9.86 8.94 -4.67
N ASP A 210 -10.50 8.70 -3.56
CA ASP A 210 -11.88 9.11 -3.34
C ASP A 210 -11.94 10.63 -3.06
N THR A 211 -11.98 11.43 -4.12
CA THR A 211 -11.98 12.90 -4.04
C THR A 211 -13.30 13.49 -3.55
N GLN A 212 -14.35 12.69 -3.40
CA GLN A 212 -15.59 13.08 -2.75
C GLN A 212 -15.45 13.04 -1.22
N HIS A 213 -14.71 12.09 -0.72
CA HIS A 213 -14.42 11.94 0.70
C HIS A 213 -13.19 12.78 1.10
N PHE A 214 -12.06 12.59 0.41
CA PHE A 214 -10.85 13.41 0.57
C PHE A 214 -11.02 14.74 -0.17
N ARG A 215 -11.45 15.75 0.55
CA ARG A 215 -11.73 17.08 0.01
C ARG A 215 -11.46 18.17 1.02
N PRO A 216 -11.24 19.41 0.60
CA PRO A 216 -11.20 20.54 1.50
C PRO A 216 -12.51 20.64 2.30
N LEU A 217 -12.41 20.91 3.58
CA LEU A 217 -13.58 21.08 4.46
C LEU A 217 -13.85 22.57 4.65
N PRO A 218 -14.97 23.11 4.14
CA PRO A 218 -15.36 24.50 4.35
C PRO A 218 -15.50 24.79 5.85
N GLY A 219 -15.01 25.96 6.28
CA GLY A 219 -15.13 26.40 7.69
C GLY A 219 -14.08 25.84 8.64
N VAL A 220 -13.27 24.87 8.24
CA VAL A 220 -12.15 24.40 9.06
C VAL A 220 -10.96 25.33 8.88
N LYS A 221 -10.58 26.04 9.95
CA LYS A 221 -9.39 26.89 9.94
C LYS A 221 -8.13 26.04 9.97
N ARG A 222 -7.27 26.21 8.97
CA ARG A 222 -5.97 25.54 8.90
C ARG A 222 -5.02 26.15 9.94
N SER A 223 -4.29 25.30 10.64
CA SER A 223 -3.19 25.74 11.53
C SER A 223 -2.06 26.36 10.70
N GLN A 224 -1.27 27.21 11.31
CA GLN A 224 -0.04 27.74 10.72
C GLN A 224 1.22 26.92 11.13
N HIS A 225 1.06 25.99 12.10
CA HIS A 225 2.20 25.32 12.74
C HIS A 225 2.02 23.80 12.82
N LEU A 226 1.01 23.19 12.18
CA LEU A 226 0.76 21.77 12.26
C LEU A 226 1.22 21.04 10.99
N ILE A 227 2.27 20.23 11.14
CA ILE A 227 2.69 19.26 10.14
C ILE A 227 1.95 17.94 10.37
N ILE A 228 1.44 17.31 9.31
CA ILE A 228 0.89 15.95 9.37
C ILE A 228 1.72 14.98 8.54
N THR A 229 1.93 13.78 9.05
CA THR A 229 2.46 12.65 8.28
C THR A 229 1.62 11.42 8.52
N THR A 230 1.36 10.65 7.45
CA THR A 230 0.72 9.35 7.54
C THR A 230 1.80 8.29 7.33
N ALA A 231 2.32 7.79 8.43
CA ALA A 231 3.33 6.75 8.43
C ALA A 231 2.85 5.61 9.32
N SER A 232 2.85 4.37 8.79
CA SER A 232 2.86 3.22 9.69
C SER A 232 4.14 3.35 10.49
N ALA A 233 4.03 3.76 11.74
CA ALA A 233 5.19 4.14 12.54
C ALA A 233 6.24 3.02 12.50
N ASP A 234 7.49 3.40 12.40
CA ASP A 234 8.67 2.53 12.51
C ASP A 234 8.89 1.48 11.41
N VAL A 235 8.18 1.51 10.32
CA VAL A 235 8.61 0.79 9.11
C VAL A 235 9.68 1.63 8.42
N PRO A 236 10.93 1.14 8.29
CA PRO A 236 12.04 1.93 7.73
C PRO A 236 11.72 2.57 6.38
N LEU A 237 10.93 1.87 5.56
CA LEU A 237 10.45 2.33 4.26
C LEU A 237 9.72 3.68 4.32
N LYS A 238 9.02 3.98 5.42
CA LYS A 238 8.24 5.22 5.59
C LYS A 238 9.05 6.43 6.02
N GLY A 239 10.34 6.27 6.30
CA GLY A 239 11.28 7.36 6.51
C GLY A 239 11.00 8.26 7.73
N LEU A 240 10.20 7.80 8.71
CA LEU A 240 9.82 8.61 9.87
C LEU A 240 11.04 9.16 10.63
N SER A 241 12.13 8.40 10.71
CA SER A 241 13.36 8.84 11.37
C SER A 241 13.97 10.10 10.74
N TYR A 242 13.89 10.25 9.42
CA TYR A 242 14.38 11.45 8.72
C TYR A 242 13.48 12.65 8.96
N LEU A 243 12.16 12.45 9.02
CA LEU A 243 11.22 13.50 9.39
C LEU A 243 11.43 13.95 10.83
N LEU A 244 11.64 13.04 11.77
CA LEU A 244 11.94 13.42 13.18
C LEU A 244 13.22 14.22 13.31
N GLN A 245 14.26 13.90 12.52
CA GLN A 245 15.50 14.68 12.48
C GLN A 245 15.26 16.09 11.89
N ALA A 246 14.54 16.20 10.78
CA ALA A 246 14.14 17.47 10.19
C ALA A 246 13.29 18.30 11.16
N PHE A 247 12.29 17.67 11.79
CA PHE A 247 11.41 18.32 12.77
C PHE A 247 12.19 18.83 13.99
N ARG A 248 13.18 18.08 14.49
CA ARG A 248 14.06 18.50 15.58
C ARG A 248 14.79 19.82 15.26
N LYS A 249 15.30 19.96 14.04
CA LYS A 249 15.98 21.18 13.59
C LYS A 249 15.01 22.36 13.56
N LEU A 250 13.86 22.18 12.93
CA LEU A 250 12.84 23.21 12.80
C LEU A 250 12.21 23.63 14.12
N ALA A 251 12.03 22.68 15.05
CA ALA A 251 11.47 22.93 16.37
C ALA A 251 12.34 23.82 17.24
N ALA A 252 13.64 23.93 16.97
CA ALA A 252 14.55 24.81 17.69
C ALA A 252 14.27 26.30 17.40
N SER A 253 13.92 26.63 16.14
CA SER A 253 13.60 28.01 15.70
C SER A 253 12.11 28.32 15.69
N ASN A 254 11.24 27.29 15.75
CA ASN A 254 9.78 27.43 15.69
C ASN A 254 9.11 26.78 16.93
N PRO A 255 8.96 27.52 18.05
CA PRO A 255 8.42 26.96 19.29
C PRO A 255 7.00 26.41 19.22
N GLU A 256 6.18 26.94 18.32
CA GLU A 256 4.77 26.55 18.15
C GLU A 256 4.59 25.38 17.15
N LEU A 257 5.68 24.91 16.50
CA LEU A 257 5.61 23.86 15.51
C LEU A 257 5.19 22.53 16.14
N GLU A 258 4.16 21.91 15.59
CA GLU A 258 3.60 20.61 16.02
C GLU A 258 3.69 19.58 14.89
N LEU A 259 3.87 18.33 15.26
CA LEU A 259 3.85 17.19 14.35
C LEU A 259 2.76 16.19 14.76
N LEU A 260 1.82 15.94 13.86
CA LEU A 260 0.81 14.89 13.99
C LEU A 260 1.21 13.69 13.13
N ILE A 261 1.39 12.54 13.77
CA ILE A 261 1.75 11.28 13.13
C ILE A 261 0.54 10.36 13.16
N ILE A 262 0.02 10.03 11.98
CA ILE A 262 -1.05 9.05 11.83
C ILE A 262 -0.41 7.67 11.73
N GLY A 263 -0.44 6.91 12.84
CA GLY A 263 0.20 5.60 12.97
C GLY A 263 0.51 5.29 14.43
N LYS A 264 0.95 4.07 14.71
CA LYS A 264 1.42 3.67 16.05
C LYS A 264 2.94 3.74 16.14
N PRO A 265 3.50 4.22 17.25
CA PRO A 265 4.90 3.97 17.53
C PRO A 265 5.10 2.47 17.81
N HIS A 266 5.73 1.74 16.91
CA HIS A 266 5.98 0.30 17.07
C HIS A 266 7.30 0.01 17.80
N LYS A 267 8.27 0.88 17.64
CA LYS A 267 9.59 0.71 18.24
C LYS A 267 9.74 1.57 19.47
N LYS A 268 10.18 0.96 20.55
CA LYS A 268 10.64 1.63 21.76
C LYS A 268 11.66 2.72 21.41
N GLN A 269 12.54 2.45 20.43
CA GLN A 269 13.56 3.36 19.95
C GLN A 269 13.03 4.72 19.46
N THR A 270 11.92 4.76 18.71
CA THR A 270 11.32 6.03 18.25
C THR A 270 10.78 6.86 19.41
N SER A 271 10.10 6.22 20.36
CA SER A 271 9.62 6.90 21.58
C SER A 271 10.78 7.40 22.45
N GLU A 272 11.85 6.63 22.58
CA GLU A 272 13.05 7.01 23.31
C GLU A 272 13.76 8.22 22.66
N LEU A 273 13.89 8.23 21.32
CA LEU A 273 14.47 9.37 20.59
C LEU A 273 13.64 10.65 20.77
N ILE A 274 12.31 10.55 20.67
CA ILE A 274 11.42 11.70 20.89
C ILE A 274 11.58 12.26 22.31
N ALA A 275 11.65 11.39 23.31
CA ALA A 275 11.86 11.77 24.70
C ALA A 275 13.26 12.40 24.92
N GLN A 276 14.31 11.76 24.38
CA GLN A 276 15.70 12.25 24.48
C GLN A 276 15.87 13.65 23.85
N TRP A 277 15.12 13.94 22.79
CA TRP A 277 15.18 15.24 22.12
C TRP A 277 14.21 16.28 22.73
N GLY A 278 13.45 15.92 23.77
CA GLY A 278 12.50 16.82 24.40
C GLY A 278 11.30 17.21 23.51
N LEU A 279 11.01 16.42 22.50
CA LEU A 279 9.98 16.73 21.49
C LEU A 279 8.59 16.18 21.85
N GLY A 280 8.47 15.42 22.94
CA GLY A 280 7.22 14.77 23.36
C GLY A 280 6.00 15.69 23.38
N PRO A 281 6.05 16.90 23.94
CA PRO A 281 4.91 17.82 23.97
C PRO A 281 4.43 18.32 22.61
N ARG A 282 5.28 18.24 21.58
CA ARG A 282 5.02 18.75 20.22
C ARG A 282 4.69 17.67 19.20
N ILE A 283 4.81 16.39 19.58
CA ILE A 283 4.55 15.24 18.69
C ILE A 283 3.35 14.46 19.22
N ARG A 284 2.34 14.34 18.39
CA ARG A 284 1.14 13.57 18.72
C ARG A 284 0.98 12.39 17.77
N PHE A 285 0.56 11.25 18.31
CA PHE A 285 0.22 10.06 17.52
C PHE A 285 -1.29 9.84 17.52
N MET A 286 -1.86 9.54 16.37
CA MET A 286 -3.22 9.05 16.21
C MET A 286 -3.20 7.75 15.43
N HIS A 287 -3.96 6.76 15.91
CA HIS A 287 -4.04 5.46 15.23
C HIS A 287 -5.47 4.91 15.28
N ASN A 288 -5.79 3.99 14.38
CA ASN A 288 -7.11 3.39 14.24
C ASN A 288 -8.21 4.45 14.07
N ILE A 289 -7.89 5.55 13.39
CA ILE A 289 -8.85 6.63 13.12
C ILE A 289 -9.70 6.29 11.91
N SER A 290 -10.91 6.82 11.88
CA SER A 290 -11.78 6.75 10.69
C SER A 290 -11.24 7.62 9.55
N THR A 291 -11.70 7.37 8.33
CA THR A 291 -11.38 8.21 7.18
C THR A 291 -11.84 9.65 7.39
N ASP A 292 -13.01 9.86 8.01
CA ASP A 292 -13.48 11.21 8.37
C ASP A 292 -12.52 11.93 9.32
N ALA A 293 -12.01 11.23 10.33
CA ALA A 293 -11.03 11.80 11.26
C ALA A 293 -9.71 12.13 10.56
N LEU A 294 -9.30 11.32 9.58
CA LEU A 294 -8.11 11.59 8.75
C LEU A 294 -8.31 12.83 7.88
N VAL A 295 -9.49 12.97 7.22
CA VAL A 295 -9.83 14.16 6.43
C VAL A 295 -9.85 15.41 7.30
N GLN A 296 -10.42 15.34 8.51
CA GLN A 296 -10.37 16.42 9.49
C GLN A 296 -8.94 16.81 9.88
N ALA A 297 -8.07 15.80 10.08
CA ALA A 297 -6.66 16.02 10.40
C ALA A 297 -5.93 16.72 9.23
N TYR A 298 -6.16 16.28 8.00
CA TYR A 298 -5.63 16.95 6.81
C TYR A 298 -6.15 18.39 6.70
N ALA A 299 -7.44 18.61 6.90
CA ALA A 299 -8.04 19.96 6.80
C ALA A 299 -7.40 20.97 7.79
N LYS A 300 -6.99 20.50 8.98
CA LYS A 300 -6.35 21.32 10.02
C LYS A 300 -4.85 21.52 9.79
N ALA A 301 -4.19 20.69 9.01
CA ALA A 301 -2.75 20.71 8.84
C ALA A 301 -2.28 21.87 7.97
N THR A 302 -1.16 22.49 8.31
CA THR A 302 -0.45 23.46 7.48
C THR A 302 0.03 22.83 6.20
N MET A 303 0.67 21.66 6.35
CA MET A 303 1.20 20.85 5.26
C MET A 303 1.22 19.37 5.62
N ALA A 304 1.27 18.51 4.62
CA ALA A 304 1.52 17.10 4.79
C ALA A 304 2.95 16.75 4.34
N VAL A 305 3.61 15.86 5.07
CA VAL A 305 4.96 15.39 4.75
C VAL A 305 4.94 13.89 4.52
N CYS A 306 5.43 13.45 3.36
CA CYS A 306 5.61 12.05 2.99
C CYS A 306 7.10 11.72 2.86
N PRO A 307 7.79 11.37 3.98
CA PRO A 307 9.25 11.18 3.99
C PRO A 307 9.68 9.79 3.52
N SER A 308 8.81 9.08 2.80
CA SER A 308 9.01 7.68 2.44
C SER A 308 10.26 7.46 1.59
N LEU A 309 10.99 6.39 1.87
CA LEU A 309 12.15 5.97 1.07
C LEU A 309 11.71 5.33 -0.25
N TYR A 310 10.51 4.77 -0.26
CA TYR A 310 9.90 4.16 -1.42
C TYR A 310 8.38 4.07 -1.26
N GLU A 311 7.64 4.36 -2.32
CA GLU A 311 6.19 4.12 -2.44
C GLU A 311 5.89 3.51 -3.80
N GLY A 312 4.99 2.52 -3.84
CA GLY A 312 4.49 1.98 -5.10
C GLY A 312 3.50 2.91 -5.80
N PHE A 313 2.75 3.70 -5.01
CA PHE A 313 1.87 4.77 -5.47
C PHE A 313 2.02 6.02 -4.60
N GLY A 314 1.76 5.94 -3.29
CA GLY A 314 1.83 7.08 -2.38
C GLY A 314 0.45 7.64 -2.03
N PHE A 315 -0.46 6.77 -1.60
CA PHE A 315 -1.80 7.18 -1.14
C PHE A 315 -1.78 8.36 -0.17
N PRO A 316 -0.91 8.42 0.86
CA PRO A 316 -0.91 9.55 1.79
C PRO A 316 -0.66 10.90 1.12
N ALA A 317 0.24 10.96 0.14
CA ALA A 317 0.48 12.19 -0.61
C ALA A 317 -0.75 12.57 -1.45
N ALA A 318 -1.32 11.62 -2.17
CA ALA A 318 -2.48 11.84 -3.02
C ALA A 318 -3.74 12.23 -2.21
N GLU A 319 -3.96 11.64 -1.04
CA GLU A 319 -5.05 11.96 -0.11
C GLU A 319 -4.91 13.38 0.46
N ALA A 320 -3.70 13.76 0.89
CA ALA A 320 -3.42 15.12 1.35
C ALA A 320 -3.65 16.15 0.24
N MET A 321 -3.13 15.88 -0.97
CA MET A 321 -3.36 16.71 -2.16
C MET A 321 -4.85 16.82 -2.49
N ALA A 322 -5.61 15.73 -2.41
CA ALA A 322 -7.06 15.74 -2.61
C ALA A 322 -7.78 16.65 -1.59
N CYS A 323 -7.29 16.73 -0.36
CA CYS A 323 -7.77 17.65 0.67
C CYS A 323 -7.26 19.10 0.48
N GLY A 324 -6.54 19.39 -0.60
CA GLY A 324 -5.97 20.72 -0.86
C GLY A 324 -4.86 21.11 0.13
N VAL A 325 -4.18 20.12 0.71
CA VAL A 325 -3.05 20.34 1.63
C VAL A 325 -1.77 20.35 0.81
N PRO A 326 -0.89 21.36 0.95
CA PRO A 326 0.42 21.36 0.30
C PRO A 326 1.25 20.19 0.80
N VAL A 327 1.99 19.56 -0.09
CA VAL A 327 2.77 18.34 0.20
C VAL A 327 4.25 18.59 0.03
N VAL A 328 5.03 18.20 1.04
CA VAL A 328 6.47 17.95 0.93
C VAL A 328 6.66 16.44 0.88
N SER A 329 7.35 15.94 -0.13
CA SER A 329 7.55 14.51 -0.32
C SER A 329 8.97 14.21 -0.78
N THR A 330 9.34 12.94 -0.74
CA THR A 330 10.62 12.50 -1.32
C THR A 330 10.45 12.09 -2.79
N THR A 331 11.58 11.89 -3.48
CA THR A 331 11.62 11.28 -4.81
C THR A 331 11.59 9.75 -4.76
N GLY A 332 11.15 9.15 -3.65
CA GLY A 332 11.15 7.69 -3.42
C GLY A 332 10.04 6.96 -4.16
N GLY A 333 10.40 6.10 -5.11
CA GLY A 333 9.44 5.29 -5.86
C GLY A 333 8.52 6.11 -6.77
N ALA A 334 7.22 5.92 -6.66
CA ALA A 334 6.20 6.60 -7.47
C ALA A 334 5.83 8.01 -6.98
N LEU A 335 6.39 8.50 -5.89
CA LEU A 335 6.04 9.83 -5.35
C LEU A 335 6.21 10.97 -6.36
N PRO A 336 7.26 11.02 -7.20
CA PRO A 336 7.37 12.02 -8.26
C PRO A 336 6.24 11.97 -9.30
N GLU A 337 5.72 10.76 -9.60
CA GLU A 337 4.59 10.60 -10.52
C GLU A 337 3.28 11.12 -9.91
N VAL A 338 3.10 10.94 -8.61
CA VAL A 338 1.88 11.38 -7.91
C VAL A 338 1.93 12.88 -7.62
N VAL A 339 3.01 13.36 -7.02
CA VAL A 339 3.14 14.75 -6.59
C VAL A 339 3.39 15.69 -7.77
N GLY A 340 4.28 15.31 -8.70
CA GLY A 340 4.63 16.13 -9.85
C GLY A 340 5.14 17.52 -9.44
N ASP A 341 4.64 18.54 -10.12
CA ASP A 341 4.91 19.95 -9.85
C ASP A 341 3.96 20.59 -8.81
N ALA A 342 3.09 19.79 -8.21
CA ALA A 342 2.07 20.23 -7.25
C ALA A 342 2.49 20.05 -5.78
N GLY A 343 3.76 19.86 -5.51
CA GLY A 343 4.36 19.77 -4.18
C GLY A 343 5.87 19.97 -4.25
N LEU A 344 6.54 19.93 -3.10
CA LEU A 344 7.99 19.99 -3.02
C LEU A 344 8.55 18.58 -2.91
N LEU A 345 9.54 18.26 -3.75
CA LEU A 345 10.19 16.96 -3.81
C LEU A 345 11.66 17.08 -3.38
N VAL A 346 12.08 16.23 -2.44
CA VAL A 346 13.44 16.17 -1.92
C VAL A 346 14.03 14.76 -2.06
N PRO A 347 15.35 14.59 -2.02
CA PRO A 347 15.94 13.27 -2.01
C PRO A 347 15.48 12.44 -0.79
N PRO A 348 15.25 11.12 -0.93
CA PRO A 348 15.01 10.26 0.22
C PRO A 348 16.27 10.15 1.10
N ARG A 349 16.08 9.95 2.41
CA ARG A 349 17.14 9.88 3.42
C ARG A 349 17.89 11.20 3.68
N ASP A 350 17.35 12.32 3.21
CA ASP A 350 17.94 13.65 3.42
C ASP A 350 17.04 14.46 4.36
N SER A 351 17.41 14.48 5.64
CA SER A 351 16.68 15.24 6.67
C SER A 351 16.89 16.75 6.55
N ASP A 352 17.98 17.19 5.93
CA ASP A 352 18.29 18.61 5.77
C ASP A 352 17.46 19.20 4.64
N ALA A 353 17.48 18.56 3.46
CA ALA A 353 16.62 18.96 2.35
C ALA A 353 15.13 18.90 2.75
N LEU A 354 14.74 17.94 3.60
CA LEU A 354 13.36 17.85 4.10
C LEU A 354 13.03 19.02 5.04
N ALA A 355 13.96 19.42 5.91
CA ALA A 355 13.79 20.58 6.77
C ALA A 355 13.66 21.87 5.96
N ASP A 356 14.55 22.08 4.98
CA ASP A 356 14.56 23.28 4.12
C ASP A 356 13.23 23.41 3.34
N ALA A 357 12.74 22.32 2.77
CA ALA A 357 11.45 22.31 2.05
C ALA A 357 10.25 22.59 2.97
N ILE A 358 10.24 22.06 4.20
CA ILE A 358 9.22 22.36 5.20
C ILE A 358 9.30 23.85 5.60
N GLU A 359 10.49 24.35 5.88
CA GLU A 359 10.74 25.74 6.26
C GLU A 359 10.28 26.72 5.17
N GLN A 360 10.56 26.40 3.89
CA GLN A 360 10.09 27.16 2.75
C GLN A 360 8.57 27.33 2.75
N LEU A 361 7.81 26.27 3.07
CA LEU A 361 6.36 26.34 3.15
C LEU A 361 5.86 27.08 4.39
N LEU A 362 6.52 26.91 5.54
CA LEU A 362 6.15 27.64 6.77
C LEU A 362 6.23 29.16 6.58
N HIS A 363 7.22 29.63 5.82
CA HIS A 363 7.44 31.05 5.57
C HIS A 363 6.74 31.59 4.31
N ASN A 364 6.02 30.74 3.53
CA ASN A 364 5.37 31.16 2.29
C ASN A 364 3.92 30.67 2.19
N PRO A 365 2.96 31.33 2.88
CA PRO A 365 1.54 30.98 2.82
C PRO A 365 0.94 31.04 1.41
N LYS A 366 1.46 31.91 0.55
CA LYS A 366 1.01 32.01 -0.85
C LYS A 366 1.37 30.73 -1.63
N LEU A 367 2.61 30.27 -1.50
CA LEU A 367 3.06 29.01 -2.11
C LEU A 367 2.26 27.81 -1.56
N CYS A 368 1.97 27.79 -0.25
CA CYS A 368 1.10 26.77 0.33
C CYS A 368 -0.28 26.71 -0.35
N ALA A 369 -0.92 27.85 -0.55
CA ALA A 369 -2.23 27.93 -1.19
C ALA A 369 -2.17 27.49 -2.68
N GLU A 370 -1.13 27.90 -3.40
CA GLU A 370 -0.89 27.51 -4.79
C GLU A 370 -0.68 26.00 -4.93
N LEU A 371 0.21 25.41 -4.14
CA LEU A 371 0.50 23.97 -4.17
C LEU A 371 -0.71 23.16 -3.73
N GLY A 372 -1.44 23.60 -2.71
CA GLY A 372 -2.67 22.94 -2.26
C GLY A 372 -3.74 22.89 -3.37
N THR A 373 -3.96 24.00 -4.09
CA THR A 373 -4.89 24.07 -5.21
C THR A 373 -4.43 23.21 -6.38
N ARG A 374 -3.17 23.32 -6.76
CA ARG A 374 -2.55 22.54 -7.84
C ARG A 374 -2.61 21.04 -7.55
N GLY A 375 -2.30 20.65 -6.29
CA GLY A 375 -2.36 19.27 -5.84
C GLY A 375 -3.75 18.68 -5.97
N ARG A 376 -4.78 19.38 -5.51
CA ARG A 376 -6.16 18.91 -5.65
C ARG A 376 -6.56 18.74 -7.10
N ASN A 377 -6.30 19.73 -7.95
CA ASN A 377 -6.64 19.67 -9.38
C ASN A 377 -5.94 18.47 -10.06
N ARG A 378 -4.67 18.25 -9.74
CA ARG A 378 -3.90 17.11 -10.25
C ARG A 378 -4.53 15.77 -9.85
N VAL A 379 -4.90 15.58 -8.58
CA VAL A 379 -5.53 14.35 -8.13
C VAL A 379 -6.88 14.11 -8.80
N ILE A 380 -7.73 15.13 -8.90
CA ILE A 380 -9.03 15.03 -9.57
C ILE A 380 -8.88 14.63 -11.04
N SER A 381 -7.89 15.19 -11.73
CA SER A 381 -7.71 14.95 -13.17
C SER A 381 -7.06 13.60 -13.49
N LEU A 382 -6.13 13.12 -12.65
CA LEU A 382 -5.30 11.98 -12.99
C LEU A 382 -5.63 10.70 -12.20
N PHE A 383 -6.13 10.82 -10.97
CA PHE A 383 -6.23 9.67 -10.05
C PHE A 383 -7.69 9.40 -9.66
N SER A 384 -8.49 8.98 -10.63
CA SER A 384 -9.90 8.64 -10.45
C SER A 384 -10.11 7.13 -10.44
N TRP A 385 -10.80 6.61 -9.41
CA TRP A 385 -11.18 5.18 -9.36
C TRP A 385 -12.09 4.78 -10.51
N THR A 386 -12.99 5.67 -10.96
CA THR A 386 -13.84 5.40 -12.12
C THR A 386 -13.03 5.26 -13.40
N SER A 387 -12.02 6.12 -13.61
CA SER A 387 -11.14 6.02 -14.78
C SER A 387 -10.25 4.77 -14.70
N ALA A 388 -9.71 4.46 -13.52
CA ALA A 388 -8.98 3.23 -13.28
C ALA A 388 -9.83 2.00 -13.60
N ALA A 389 -11.06 1.90 -13.05
CA ALA A 389 -11.96 0.79 -13.29
C ALA A 389 -12.29 0.60 -14.79
N LYS A 390 -12.51 1.68 -15.54
CA LYS A 390 -12.70 1.60 -17.00
C LYS A 390 -11.48 1.01 -17.71
N SER A 391 -10.27 1.39 -17.29
CA SER A 391 -9.02 0.85 -17.84
C SER A 391 -8.86 -0.64 -17.49
N TYR A 392 -9.20 -1.04 -16.26
CA TYR A 392 -9.24 -2.44 -15.85
C TYR A 392 -10.24 -3.25 -16.70
N VAL A 393 -11.45 -2.75 -16.91
CA VAL A 393 -12.47 -3.42 -17.74
C VAL A 393 -12.00 -3.59 -19.17
N ALA A 394 -11.35 -2.59 -19.76
CA ALA A 394 -10.77 -2.70 -21.11
C ALA A 394 -9.72 -3.82 -21.18
N LEU A 395 -8.85 -3.91 -20.16
CA LEU A 395 -7.85 -4.97 -20.05
C LEU A 395 -8.50 -6.35 -19.84
N TYR A 396 -9.52 -6.47 -18.98
CA TYR A 396 -10.23 -7.73 -18.75
C TYR A 396 -10.84 -8.26 -20.05
N ARG A 397 -11.53 -7.41 -20.81
CA ARG A 397 -12.11 -7.79 -22.13
C ARG A 397 -11.05 -8.30 -23.10
N ARG A 398 -9.85 -7.73 -23.10
CA ARG A 398 -8.73 -8.20 -23.92
C ARG A 398 -8.30 -9.60 -23.47
N VAL A 399 -8.01 -9.78 -22.19
CA VAL A 399 -7.53 -11.05 -21.62
C VAL A 399 -8.53 -12.17 -21.79
N ILE A 400 -9.83 -11.89 -21.64
CA ILE A 400 -10.92 -12.86 -21.89
C ILE A 400 -10.92 -13.30 -23.35
N ARG A 401 -10.85 -12.37 -24.30
CA ARG A 401 -10.79 -12.71 -25.74
C ARG A 401 -9.56 -13.55 -26.09
N ASP A 402 -8.40 -13.19 -25.53
CA ASP A 402 -7.14 -13.91 -25.80
C ASP A 402 -7.18 -15.34 -25.23
N ALA A 403 -7.77 -15.52 -24.04
CA ALA A 403 -7.97 -16.84 -23.45
C ALA A 403 -8.92 -17.73 -24.29
N HIS A 404 -10.02 -17.19 -24.81
CA HIS A 404 -10.92 -17.93 -25.69
C HIS A 404 -10.27 -18.35 -27.00
N ARG A 405 -9.34 -17.57 -27.54
CA ARG A 405 -8.59 -17.95 -28.75
C ARG A 405 -7.54 -19.04 -28.49
N THR A 406 -7.06 -19.15 -27.27
CA THR A 406 -5.99 -20.09 -26.91
C THR A 406 -6.55 -21.44 -26.43
N TYR A 407 -7.70 -21.44 -25.77
CA TYR A 407 -8.26 -22.60 -25.06
C TYR A 407 -9.67 -23.02 -25.56
N GLY A 408 -10.32 -22.26 -26.44
CA GLY A 408 -11.57 -22.61 -27.14
C GLY A 408 -11.26 -23.08 -28.56
#